data_0171fb26cb6da9673defe726949a2fd6
#
_entry.id   0171fb26cb6da9673defe726949a2fd6
#
_cell.length_a   1.000
_cell.length_b   1.000
_cell.length_c   1.000
_cell.angle_alpha   90.00
_cell.angle_beta   90.00
_cell.angle_gamma   90.00
#
_symmetry.space_group_name_H-M   'P 1'
#
loop_
_entity.id
_entity.type
_entity.pdbx_description
1 polymer ?
#
loop_
_entity_poly.entity_id
_entity_poly.type
_entity_poly.pdbx_seq_one_letter_code
_entity_poly.pdbx_strand_id
1 'polypeptide(L)'
;KDKVTQNQATFYLTLGDEFTDHKEDAKYHKRWVLESAVAERVHKALDDIHAGLAENDLISHNEMINKIMCHDGICEIDTHEINPETAHRWLKISKAVSQNKLGEWGRASSPNIKTRGVKDYAYLVMRQHGSPMHFREVSAGIEKTFGKKTHIATCHNELIKDDRFVLVGRGVYALKEWGYKGGVVREVIED
;
A
#
# COMPACT_ATOMS: atom_id res chain seq x y z
N LYS A 1 -11.01 -15.83 11.01
CA LYS A 1 -11.03 -15.56 12.46
C LYS A 1 -12.43 -15.86 12.94
N ASP A 2 -12.53 -16.68 13.98
CA ASP A 2 -13.79 -17.17 14.53
C ASP A 2 -14.54 -16.03 15.22
N LYS A 3 -15.82 -15.83 14.89
CA LYS A 3 -16.69 -14.84 15.54
C LYS A 3 -16.78 -15.04 17.05
N VAL A 4 -16.68 -16.28 17.51
CA VAL A 4 -16.70 -16.63 18.94
C VAL A 4 -15.50 -16.00 19.66
N THR A 5 -14.30 -16.14 19.10
CA THR A 5 -13.08 -15.58 19.66
C THR A 5 -13.11 -14.04 19.70
N GLN A 6 -13.69 -13.39 18.67
CA GLN A 6 -13.87 -11.94 18.65
C GLN A 6 -14.85 -11.47 19.72
N ASN A 7 -15.97 -12.17 19.91
CA ASN A 7 -16.95 -11.83 20.92
C ASN A 7 -16.40 -12.02 22.34
N GLN A 8 -15.63 -13.09 22.57
CA GLN A 8 -14.96 -13.33 23.85
C GLN A 8 -13.94 -12.22 24.15
N ALA A 9 -13.09 -11.85 23.18
CA ALA A 9 -12.12 -10.76 23.36
C ALA A 9 -12.84 -9.43 23.67
N THR A 10 -13.90 -9.10 22.92
CA THR A 10 -14.71 -7.90 23.16
C THR A 10 -15.32 -7.92 24.57
N PHE A 11 -15.84 -9.05 25.02
CA PHE A 11 -16.41 -9.20 26.36
C PHE A 11 -15.37 -8.92 27.46
N TYR A 12 -14.17 -9.53 27.35
CA TYR A 12 -13.10 -9.28 28.33
C TYR A 12 -12.63 -7.83 28.35
N LEU A 13 -12.49 -7.21 27.17
CA LEU A 13 -12.12 -5.80 27.06
C LEU A 13 -13.20 -4.87 27.64
N THR A 14 -14.47 -5.25 27.57
CA THR A 14 -15.59 -4.48 28.14
C THR A 14 -15.69 -4.61 29.66
N LEU A 15 -15.20 -5.72 30.24
CA LEU A 15 -15.20 -5.94 31.69
C LEU A 15 -14.03 -5.21 32.40
N GLY A 16 -12.96 -4.91 31.68
CA GLY A 16 -11.80 -4.21 32.24
C GLY A 16 -12.03 -2.70 32.24
N ASP A 17 -12.04 -2.07 33.40
CA ASP A 17 -12.14 -0.61 33.55
C ASP A 17 -10.90 0.13 32.98
N GLU A 18 -9.84 -0.61 32.67
CA GLU A 18 -8.58 -0.10 32.12
C GLU A 18 -8.67 0.21 30.61
N PHE A 19 -9.65 -0.37 29.90
CA PHE A 19 -9.75 -0.24 28.44
C PHE A 19 -10.84 0.75 28.03
N THR A 20 -10.47 1.70 27.17
CA THR A 20 -11.42 2.64 26.59
C THR A 20 -11.78 2.23 25.16
N ASP A 21 -13.09 2.03 24.89
CA ASP A 21 -13.61 1.72 23.54
C ASP A 21 -13.68 3.02 22.70
N HIS A 22 -12.85 3.11 21.70
CA HIS A 22 -12.93 4.16 20.69
C HIS A 22 -13.65 3.62 19.45
N LYS A 23 -14.84 4.17 19.19
CA LYS A 23 -15.62 3.85 17.99
C LYS A 23 -14.84 4.24 16.72
N GLU A 24 -15.22 3.60 15.63
CA GLU A 24 -14.71 3.95 14.31
C GLU A 24 -15.09 5.39 13.96
N ASP A 25 -14.11 6.16 13.47
CA ASP A 25 -14.24 7.54 13.04
C ASP A 25 -13.77 7.73 11.58
N ALA A 26 -13.66 8.97 11.12
CA ALA A 26 -13.23 9.27 9.75
C ALA A 26 -11.78 8.88 9.47
N LYS A 27 -10.90 8.91 10.47
CA LYS A 27 -9.45 8.67 10.34
C LYS A 27 -9.01 7.28 10.76
N TYR A 28 -9.70 6.69 11.74
CA TYR A 28 -9.26 5.47 12.41
C TYR A 28 -10.36 4.42 12.50
N HIS A 29 -9.95 3.16 12.43
CA HIS A 29 -10.82 2.01 12.70
C HIS A 29 -11.16 1.91 14.20
N LYS A 30 -12.22 1.14 14.53
CA LYS A 30 -12.57 0.81 15.91
C LYS A 30 -11.35 0.23 16.64
N ARG A 31 -11.07 0.73 17.85
CA ARG A 31 -9.91 0.35 18.65
C ARG A 31 -10.19 0.41 20.14
N TRP A 32 -9.47 -0.39 20.89
CA TRP A 32 -9.40 -0.31 22.33
C TRP A 32 -8.08 0.34 22.74
N VAL A 33 -8.13 1.19 23.72
CA VAL A 33 -6.98 1.98 24.20
C VAL A 33 -6.82 1.71 25.68
N LEU A 34 -5.62 1.35 26.12
CA LEU A 34 -5.24 1.20 27.52
C LEU A 34 -4.79 2.53 28.09
N GLU A 35 -3.85 3.22 27.39
CA GLU A 35 -3.29 4.50 27.79
C GLU A 35 -3.57 5.58 26.75
N SER A 36 -4.35 6.60 27.11
CA SER A 36 -4.71 7.68 26.20
C SER A 36 -3.49 8.45 25.68
N ALA A 37 -2.47 8.67 26.51
CA ALA A 37 -1.24 9.36 26.12
C ALA A 37 -0.45 8.61 25.03
N VAL A 38 -0.36 7.28 25.13
CA VAL A 38 0.26 6.45 24.10
C VAL A 38 -0.55 6.50 22.80
N ALA A 39 -1.88 6.41 22.91
CA ALA A 39 -2.75 6.47 21.75
C ALA A 39 -2.65 7.80 21.00
N GLU A 40 -2.57 8.94 21.71
CA GLU A 40 -2.38 10.26 21.10
C GLU A 40 -1.05 10.37 20.36
N ARG A 41 0.03 9.85 20.92
CA ARG A 41 1.35 9.80 20.26
C ARG A 41 1.31 8.94 19.00
N VAL A 42 0.68 7.77 19.06
CA VAL A 42 0.49 6.87 17.90
C VAL A 42 -0.35 7.56 16.82
N HIS A 43 -1.45 8.22 17.18
CA HIS A 43 -2.29 8.95 16.23
C HIS A 43 -1.51 10.07 15.55
N LYS A 44 -0.74 10.86 16.31
CA LYS A 44 0.11 11.90 15.75
C LYS A 44 1.14 11.33 14.77
N ALA A 45 1.82 10.25 15.15
CA ALA A 45 2.79 9.60 14.27
C ALA A 45 2.14 9.11 12.96
N LEU A 46 0.94 8.53 13.02
CA LEU A 46 0.18 8.10 11.84
C LEU A 46 -0.23 9.26 10.94
N ASP A 47 -0.67 10.38 11.52
CA ASP A 47 -1.04 11.59 10.79
C ASP A 47 0.20 12.23 10.12
N ASP A 48 1.33 12.31 10.82
CA ASP A 48 2.60 12.85 10.31
C ASP A 48 3.16 11.97 9.18
N ILE A 49 3.12 10.64 9.33
CA ILE A 49 3.51 9.71 8.27
C ILE A 49 2.62 9.91 7.04
N HIS A 50 1.30 9.98 7.22
CA HIS A 50 0.37 10.21 6.11
C HIS A 50 0.64 11.54 5.41
N ALA A 51 0.92 12.62 6.15
CA ALA A 51 1.23 13.93 5.59
C ALA A 51 2.53 13.91 4.76
N GLY A 52 3.52 13.14 5.20
CA GLY A 52 4.80 12.99 4.51
C GLY A 52 4.79 12.08 3.27
N LEU A 53 3.69 11.35 3.00
CA LEU A 53 3.57 10.50 1.82
C LEU A 53 3.03 11.30 0.64
N ALA A 54 3.65 11.17 -0.54
CA ALA A 54 3.04 11.61 -1.79
C ALA A 54 1.89 10.65 -2.21
N GLU A 55 1.02 11.10 -3.13
CA GLU A 55 -0.18 10.33 -3.49
C GLU A 55 0.13 8.95 -4.08
N ASN A 56 1.21 8.86 -4.86
CA ASN A 56 1.59 7.62 -5.56
C ASN A 56 2.76 6.88 -4.91
N ASP A 57 3.22 7.33 -3.74
CA ASP A 57 4.31 6.68 -3.04
C ASP A 57 3.96 5.24 -2.67
N LEU A 58 4.94 4.38 -2.87
CA LEU A 58 4.92 2.99 -2.43
C LEU A 58 6.17 2.72 -1.60
N ILE A 59 5.96 2.43 -0.34
CA ILE A 59 7.02 2.20 0.66
C ILE A 59 7.02 0.74 1.07
N SER A 60 8.19 0.14 1.16
CA SER A 60 8.33 -1.23 1.61
C SER A 60 7.82 -1.41 3.06
N HIS A 61 7.41 -2.64 3.40
CA HIS A 61 6.93 -2.93 4.76
C HIS A 61 7.96 -2.55 5.83
N ASN A 62 9.22 -2.93 5.62
CA ASN A 62 10.28 -2.65 6.60
C ASN A 62 10.55 -1.16 6.76
N GLU A 63 10.55 -0.40 5.67
CA GLU A 63 10.73 1.03 5.70
C GLU A 63 9.55 1.73 6.42
N MET A 64 8.32 1.30 6.20
CA MET A 64 7.15 1.85 6.87
C MET A 64 7.20 1.55 8.39
N ILE A 65 7.58 0.33 8.78
CA ILE A 65 7.79 -0.02 10.19
C ILE A 65 8.87 0.87 10.81
N ASN A 66 10.00 1.05 10.12
CA ASN A 66 11.06 1.93 10.61
C ASN A 66 10.59 3.38 10.75
N LYS A 67 9.81 3.91 9.79
CA LYS A 67 9.26 5.27 9.89
C LYS A 67 8.42 5.48 11.14
N ILE A 68 7.57 4.52 11.51
CA ILE A 68 6.75 4.66 12.73
C ILE A 68 7.57 4.46 13.99
N MET A 69 8.49 3.49 14.01
CA MET A 69 9.32 3.20 15.19
C MET A 69 10.32 4.33 15.50
N CYS A 70 10.84 5.00 14.46
CA CYS A 70 11.76 6.13 14.59
C CYS A 70 11.06 7.49 14.69
N HIS A 71 9.73 7.54 14.77
CA HIS A 71 9.01 8.79 14.96
C HIS A 71 9.25 9.33 16.38
N ASP A 72 9.56 10.64 16.50
CA ASP A 72 9.94 11.28 17.79
C ASP A 72 8.95 10.97 18.91
N GLY A 73 7.64 11.06 18.64
CA GLY A 73 6.61 10.75 19.63
C GLY A 73 6.55 9.28 20.05
N ILE A 74 7.09 8.38 19.25
CA ILE A 74 7.13 6.92 19.54
C ILE A 74 8.41 6.53 20.24
N CYS A 75 9.57 7.08 19.85
CA CYS A 75 10.87 6.81 20.49
C CYS A 75 10.89 7.15 21.98
N GLU A 76 10.05 8.09 22.42
CA GLU A 76 9.93 8.50 23.81
C GLU A 76 9.06 7.58 24.68
N ILE A 77 8.36 6.62 24.07
CA ILE A 77 7.59 5.61 24.82
C ILE A 77 8.58 4.56 25.34
N ASP A 78 8.43 4.15 26.61
CA ASP A 78 9.29 3.15 27.21
C ASP A 78 9.26 1.85 26.39
N THR A 79 10.44 1.50 25.81
CA THR A 79 10.54 0.69 24.59
C THR A 79 10.50 -0.82 24.84
N HIS A 80 10.32 -1.29 26.06
CA HIS A 80 10.31 -2.73 26.32
C HIS A 80 9.19 -3.50 25.62
N GLU A 81 8.15 -2.80 25.13
CA GLU A 81 6.97 -3.41 24.47
C GLU A 81 6.83 -3.06 22.98
N ILE A 82 7.61 -2.11 22.45
CA ILE A 82 7.50 -1.69 21.06
C ILE A 82 8.36 -2.57 20.16
N ASN A 83 7.72 -3.43 19.43
CA ASN A 83 8.33 -4.29 18.43
C ASN A 83 7.71 -4.04 17.04
N PRO A 84 8.33 -4.57 15.96
CA PRO A 84 7.80 -4.40 14.60
C PRO A 84 6.35 -4.87 14.41
N GLU A 85 5.91 -5.87 15.17
CA GLU A 85 4.54 -6.36 15.10
C GLU A 85 3.55 -5.36 15.73
N THR A 86 3.91 -4.75 16.86
CA THR A 86 3.14 -3.67 17.48
C THR A 86 3.04 -2.47 16.52
N ALA A 87 4.14 -2.04 15.92
CA ALA A 87 4.16 -0.98 14.92
C ALA A 87 3.26 -1.30 13.71
N HIS A 88 3.28 -2.55 13.23
CA HIS A 88 2.39 -3.01 12.16
C HIS A 88 0.90 -2.96 12.57
N ARG A 89 0.57 -3.31 13.81
CA ARG A 89 -0.80 -3.21 14.33
C ARG A 89 -1.26 -1.75 14.39
N TRP A 90 -0.41 -0.82 14.81
CA TRP A 90 -0.69 0.61 14.83
C TRP A 90 -0.96 1.16 13.42
N LEU A 91 -0.15 0.79 12.43
CA LEU A 91 -0.39 1.18 11.03
C LEU A 91 -1.79 0.74 10.54
N LYS A 92 -2.26 -0.43 10.97
CA LYS A 92 -3.60 -0.93 10.60
C LYS A 92 -4.77 -0.20 11.26
N ILE A 93 -4.53 0.59 12.28
CA ILE A 93 -5.57 1.42 12.89
C ILE A 93 -5.96 2.58 11.96
N SER A 94 -5.01 3.11 11.19
CA SER A 94 -5.26 4.23 10.28
C SER A 94 -6.09 3.80 9.07
N LYS A 95 -7.01 4.67 8.65
CA LYS A 95 -7.72 4.56 7.36
C LYS A 95 -7.03 5.33 6.24
N ALA A 96 -6.12 6.23 6.59
CA ALA A 96 -5.42 7.10 5.66
C ALA A 96 -4.24 6.41 4.96
N VAL A 97 -3.61 5.43 5.62
CA VAL A 97 -2.56 4.59 5.05
C VAL A 97 -3.02 3.14 4.98
N SER A 98 -2.60 2.44 3.95
CA SER A 98 -2.98 1.03 3.77
C SER A 98 -1.89 0.27 3.02
N GLN A 99 -1.99 -1.04 3.03
CA GLN A 99 -1.06 -1.95 2.37
C GLN A 99 -1.69 -2.54 1.12
N ASN A 100 -0.94 -2.59 0.02
CA ASN A 100 -1.36 -3.28 -1.20
C ASN A 100 -1.12 -4.80 -1.08
N LYS A 101 -1.51 -5.55 -2.11
CA LYS A 101 -1.34 -7.01 -2.14
C LYS A 101 0.11 -7.48 -2.24
N LEU A 102 1.03 -6.60 -2.59
CA LEU A 102 2.47 -6.86 -2.65
C LEU A 102 3.17 -6.60 -1.30
N GLY A 103 2.41 -6.13 -0.29
CA GLY A 103 2.96 -5.81 1.01
C GLY A 103 3.54 -4.39 1.13
N GLU A 104 3.40 -3.56 0.09
CA GLU A 104 3.86 -2.17 0.10
C GLU A 104 2.80 -1.25 0.71
N TRP A 105 3.24 -0.21 1.39
CA TRP A 105 2.42 0.79 2.05
C TRP A 105 2.36 2.10 1.28
N GLY A 106 1.24 2.80 1.38
CA GLY A 106 1.04 4.11 0.79
C GLY A 106 -0.28 4.72 1.24
N ARG A 107 -0.66 5.83 0.62
CA ARG A 107 -1.96 6.46 0.88
C ARG A 107 -3.10 5.52 0.46
N ALA A 108 -4.08 5.32 1.32
CA ALA A 108 -5.24 4.46 1.04
C ALA A 108 -6.09 4.93 -0.15
N SER A 109 -6.00 6.21 -0.52
CA SER A 109 -6.65 6.80 -1.70
C SER A 109 -5.95 6.41 -3.03
N SER A 110 -4.65 6.08 -2.96
CA SER A 110 -3.83 5.79 -4.13
C SER A 110 -4.34 4.57 -4.91
N PRO A 111 -4.39 4.64 -6.25
CA PRO A 111 -4.68 3.49 -7.09
C PRO A 111 -3.63 2.37 -6.96
N ASN A 112 -2.41 2.70 -6.55
CA ASN A 112 -1.32 1.76 -6.32
C ASN A 112 -1.53 0.92 -5.03
N ILE A 113 -2.34 1.42 -4.11
CA ILE A 113 -2.75 0.73 -2.89
C ILE A 113 -4.10 0.05 -3.09
N LYS A 114 -5.12 0.79 -3.48
CA LYS A 114 -6.48 0.29 -3.72
C LYS A 114 -6.69 0.04 -5.21
N THR A 115 -6.05 -1.00 -5.72
CA THR A 115 -6.15 -1.39 -7.12
C THR A 115 -7.60 -1.69 -7.52
N ARG A 116 -8.10 -0.98 -8.54
CA ARG A 116 -9.49 -1.08 -9.03
C ARG A 116 -9.57 -1.70 -10.41
N GLY A 117 -8.59 -1.41 -11.27
CA GLY A 117 -8.59 -1.79 -12.67
C GLY A 117 -7.37 -2.58 -13.12
N VAL A 118 -7.44 -3.12 -14.34
CA VAL A 118 -6.34 -3.85 -14.98
C VAL A 118 -5.07 -3.01 -15.05
N LYS A 119 -5.19 -1.72 -15.33
CA LYS A 119 -4.10 -0.76 -15.40
C LYS A 119 -3.31 -0.64 -14.10
N ASP A 120 -3.99 -0.70 -12.93
CA ASP A 120 -3.33 -0.61 -11.64
C ASP A 120 -2.55 -1.89 -11.33
N TYR A 121 -3.12 -3.06 -11.67
CA TYR A 121 -2.41 -4.33 -11.56
C TYR A 121 -1.21 -4.40 -12.51
N ALA A 122 -1.38 -3.90 -13.74
CA ALA A 122 -0.30 -3.84 -14.72
C ALA A 122 0.87 -2.99 -14.23
N TYR A 123 0.58 -1.82 -13.66
CA TYR A 123 1.59 -0.94 -13.06
C TYR A 123 2.41 -1.66 -11.97
N LEU A 124 1.73 -2.32 -11.03
CA LEU A 124 2.40 -3.05 -9.95
C LEU A 124 3.23 -4.22 -10.46
N VAL A 125 2.73 -4.98 -11.46
CA VAL A 125 3.46 -6.09 -12.08
C VAL A 125 4.72 -5.60 -12.76
N MET A 126 4.63 -4.54 -13.58
CA MET A 126 5.77 -3.99 -14.29
C MET A 126 6.80 -3.41 -13.32
N ARG A 127 6.33 -2.69 -12.28
CA ARG A 127 7.22 -2.15 -11.25
C ARG A 127 7.96 -3.25 -10.49
N GLN A 128 7.30 -4.34 -10.15
CA GLN A 128 7.92 -5.50 -9.51
C GLN A 128 8.93 -6.21 -10.44
N HIS A 129 8.63 -6.24 -11.74
CA HIS A 129 9.53 -6.83 -12.74
C HIS A 129 10.78 -5.97 -12.98
N GLY A 130 10.67 -4.64 -12.90
CA GLY A 130 11.78 -3.70 -12.98
C GLY A 130 12.31 -3.43 -14.39
N SER A 131 11.66 -3.93 -15.44
CA SER A 131 12.07 -3.73 -16.83
C SER A 131 10.87 -3.75 -17.78
N PRO A 132 11.01 -3.22 -19.04
CA PRO A 132 9.96 -3.25 -20.04
C PRO A 132 9.41 -4.66 -20.28
N MET A 133 8.09 -4.75 -20.44
CA MET A 133 7.39 -6.02 -20.61
C MET A 133 6.47 -5.99 -21.84
N HIS A 134 6.36 -7.11 -22.52
CA HIS A 134 5.34 -7.27 -23.56
C HIS A 134 3.95 -7.41 -22.91
N PHE A 135 2.90 -6.81 -23.52
CA PHE A 135 1.55 -6.79 -22.93
C PHE A 135 1.00 -8.18 -22.58
N ARG A 136 1.44 -9.24 -23.26
CA ARG A 136 1.07 -10.62 -22.96
C ARG A 136 1.71 -11.09 -21.63
N GLU A 137 2.96 -10.70 -21.41
CA GLU A 137 3.69 -11.02 -20.17
C GLU A 137 3.10 -10.26 -18.99
N VAL A 138 2.70 -8.99 -19.23
CA VAL A 138 1.97 -8.21 -18.22
C VAL A 138 0.66 -8.90 -17.82
N SER A 139 -0.13 -9.36 -18.82
CA SER A 139 -1.37 -10.09 -18.55
C SER A 139 -1.14 -11.39 -17.76
N ALA A 140 -0.11 -12.17 -18.13
CA ALA A 140 0.27 -13.37 -17.40
C ALA A 140 0.79 -13.08 -15.98
N GLY A 141 1.54 -11.99 -15.83
CA GLY A 141 2.02 -11.50 -14.54
C GLY A 141 0.89 -11.11 -13.58
N ILE A 142 -0.16 -10.45 -14.10
CA ILE A 142 -1.36 -10.13 -13.32
C ILE A 142 -2.03 -11.40 -12.80
N GLU A 143 -2.21 -12.40 -13.66
CA GLU A 143 -2.81 -13.67 -13.25
C GLU A 143 -1.94 -14.39 -12.19
N LYS A 144 -0.64 -14.45 -12.41
CA LYS A 144 0.30 -15.09 -11.49
C LYS A 144 0.37 -14.42 -10.11
N THR A 145 0.44 -13.09 -10.10
CA THR A 145 0.67 -12.32 -8.85
C THR A 145 -0.63 -12.08 -8.08
N PHE A 146 -1.73 -11.81 -8.79
CA PHE A 146 -2.99 -11.39 -8.16
C PHE A 146 -4.12 -12.41 -8.28
N GLY A 147 -3.91 -13.52 -9.00
CA GLY A 147 -4.94 -14.54 -9.27
C GLY A 147 -6.09 -14.04 -10.14
N LYS A 148 -5.90 -12.91 -10.86
CA LYS A 148 -6.93 -12.30 -11.70
C LYS A 148 -6.67 -12.61 -13.17
N LYS A 149 -7.55 -13.41 -13.76
CA LYS A 149 -7.55 -13.61 -15.22
C LYS A 149 -7.90 -12.30 -15.92
N THR A 150 -7.01 -11.86 -16.80
CA THR A 150 -7.18 -10.65 -17.59
C THR A 150 -7.13 -11.02 -19.07
N HIS A 151 -8.12 -10.54 -19.84
CA HIS A 151 -8.08 -10.70 -21.28
C HIS A 151 -6.88 -9.92 -21.86
N ILE A 152 -6.09 -10.56 -22.71
CA ILE A 152 -4.89 -9.99 -23.33
C ILE A 152 -5.20 -8.67 -24.05
N ALA A 153 -6.31 -8.63 -24.81
CA ALA A 153 -6.75 -7.43 -25.51
C ALA A 153 -7.14 -6.29 -24.54
N THR A 154 -7.79 -6.62 -23.42
CA THR A 154 -8.13 -5.63 -22.39
C THR A 154 -6.86 -5.07 -21.73
N CYS A 155 -5.91 -5.93 -21.39
CA CYS A 155 -4.62 -5.50 -20.85
C CYS A 155 -3.91 -4.54 -21.81
N HIS A 156 -3.82 -4.91 -23.10
CA HIS A 156 -3.20 -4.06 -24.14
C HIS A 156 -3.88 -2.70 -24.26
N ASN A 157 -5.23 -2.67 -24.32
CA ASN A 157 -5.99 -1.43 -24.40
C ASN A 157 -5.80 -0.52 -23.18
N GLU A 158 -5.71 -1.09 -21.97
CA GLU A 158 -5.47 -0.33 -20.75
C GLU A 158 -4.05 0.26 -20.70
N LEU A 159 -3.04 -0.48 -21.20
CA LEU A 159 -1.68 0.02 -21.32
C LEU A 159 -1.55 1.17 -22.32
N ILE A 160 -2.33 1.18 -23.40
CA ILE A 160 -2.35 2.29 -24.37
C ILE A 160 -3.01 3.55 -23.79
N LYS A 161 -4.05 3.38 -22.97
CA LYS A 161 -4.88 4.50 -22.49
C LYS A 161 -4.32 5.23 -21.30
N ASP A 162 -3.47 4.58 -20.51
CA ASP A 162 -3.00 5.12 -19.23
C ASP A 162 -1.60 5.74 -19.39
N ASP A 163 -1.50 7.02 -19.04
CA ASP A 163 -0.30 7.86 -19.21
C ASP A 163 0.92 7.39 -18.38
N ARG A 164 0.74 6.44 -17.47
CA ARG A 164 1.86 5.83 -16.71
C ARG A 164 2.72 4.91 -17.56
N PHE A 165 2.21 4.46 -18.71
CA PHE A 165 2.90 3.52 -19.60
C PHE A 165 3.35 4.21 -20.87
N VAL A 166 4.49 3.78 -21.38
CA VAL A 166 5.06 4.24 -22.65
C VAL A 166 5.38 3.04 -23.52
N LEU A 167 5.00 3.10 -24.80
CA LEU A 167 5.31 2.07 -25.79
C LEU A 167 6.79 2.25 -26.22
N VAL A 168 7.61 1.26 -25.96
CA VAL A 168 9.06 1.28 -26.24
C VAL A 168 9.49 0.27 -27.30
N GLY A 169 8.57 -0.55 -27.77
CA GLY A 169 8.81 -1.57 -28.81
C GLY A 169 7.50 -2.18 -29.30
N ARG A 170 7.56 -3.14 -30.22
CA ARG A 170 6.39 -3.80 -30.78
C ARG A 170 5.59 -4.57 -29.72
N GLY A 171 4.59 -3.91 -29.12
CA GLY A 171 3.80 -4.46 -28.04
C GLY A 171 4.51 -4.51 -26.68
N VAL A 172 5.66 -3.86 -26.56
CA VAL A 172 6.45 -3.77 -25.34
C VAL A 172 6.24 -2.41 -24.69
N TYR A 173 5.90 -2.42 -23.41
CA TYR A 173 5.63 -1.22 -22.62
C TYR A 173 6.65 -1.08 -21.48
N ALA A 174 6.95 0.15 -21.12
CA ALA A 174 7.72 0.52 -19.96
C ALA A 174 6.91 1.46 -19.07
N LEU A 175 7.31 1.63 -17.82
CA LEU A 175 6.77 2.70 -16.98
C LEU A 175 7.41 4.03 -17.37
N LYS A 176 6.59 5.06 -17.49
CA LYS A 176 7.05 6.42 -17.86
C LYS A 176 8.10 6.97 -16.89
N GLU A 177 7.96 6.63 -15.60
CA GLU A 177 8.91 7.00 -14.54
C GLU A 177 10.32 6.42 -14.72
N TRP A 178 10.48 5.40 -15.57
CA TRP A 178 11.81 4.84 -15.89
C TRP A 178 12.59 5.67 -16.92
N GLY A 179 11.97 6.72 -17.49
CA GLY A 179 12.64 7.64 -18.39
C GLY A 179 12.87 7.15 -19.82
N TYR A 180 12.20 6.04 -20.21
CA TYR A 180 12.27 5.57 -21.60
C TYR A 180 11.57 6.56 -22.54
N LYS A 181 12.22 6.87 -23.67
CA LYS A 181 11.57 7.61 -24.76
C LYS A 181 10.57 6.69 -25.47
N GLY A 182 9.35 7.19 -25.68
CA GLY A 182 8.35 6.48 -26.48
C GLY A 182 8.72 6.51 -27.95
N GLY A 183 8.54 5.40 -28.65
CA GLY A 183 8.76 5.32 -30.10
C GLY A 183 9.00 3.89 -30.57
N VAL A 184 8.76 3.63 -31.85
CA VAL A 184 9.23 2.40 -32.51
C VAL A 184 10.72 2.57 -32.82
N VAL A 185 11.48 1.46 -32.80
CA VAL A 185 12.95 1.41 -33.05
C VAL A 185 13.41 2.31 -34.22
N ARG A 186 12.52 2.60 -35.17
CA ARG A 186 12.81 3.46 -36.33
C ARG A 186 12.95 4.94 -35.97
N GLU A 187 12.23 5.42 -34.92
CA GLU A 187 12.25 6.84 -34.49
C GLU A 187 13.41 7.10 -33.50
N VAL A 188 13.94 6.06 -32.85
CA VAL A 188 15.05 6.17 -31.88
C VAL A 188 16.42 6.13 -32.54
N ILE A 189 16.48 5.71 -33.82
CA ILE A 189 17.76 5.64 -34.61
C ILE A 189 18.01 6.94 -35.41
N GLU A 190 17.01 7.81 -35.57
CA GLU A 190 17.09 9.08 -36.31
C GLU A 190 17.48 10.30 -35.45
N ASP A 191 17.66 10.14 -34.11
CA ASP A 191 18.18 11.09 -33.14
C ASP A 191 19.65 10.74 -32.76
#